data_7fac00166297f5477a0891ccf7f6b788
#
_entry.id   7fac00166297f5477a0891ccf7f6b788
#
_cell.length_a   1.000
_cell.length_b   1.000
_cell.length_c   1.000
_cell.angle_alpha   90.00
_cell.angle_beta   90.00
_cell.angle_gamma   90.00
#
_symmetry.space_group_name_H-M   'P 1'
#
loop_
_entity.id
_entity.type
_entity.pdbx_description
1 polymer ?
#
loop_
_entity_poly.entity_id
_entity_poly.type
_entity_poly.pdbx_seq_one_letter_code
_entity_poly.pdbx_strand_id
1 'polypeptide(L)'
;MSNNKSTRRQNKPSYKANIKPLQKDLNTGEQKNKNQIVQTNSRFMLTDFLPTTKKEVELREWDELDVILFSGDAYIDHPAFGISVIGRVLEAAGYRVAIIPQPDWHGDFRDFKKLGRPRLFFGVSAGAMDSMVNKYTANKRLRSEDAYSPNGRHDLRPEYPSIVYSNILRQLYPDVPIVLG
;
A
#
# COMPACT_ATOMS: atom_id res chain seq x y z
N MET A 1 67.72 -3.16 14.75
CA MET A 1 66.62 -2.55 15.50
C MET A 1 65.33 -3.16 14.99
N SER A 2 64.65 -3.89 15.83
CA SER A 2 63.63 -4.88 15.57
C SER A 2 62.24 -4.24 15.40
N ASN A 3 61.55 -4.53 14.26
CA ASN A 3 60.17 -4.15 14.01
C ASN A 3 59.22 -5.31 14.41
N ASN A 4 58.52 -5.13 15.49
CA ASN A 4 57.51 -6.07 15.98
C ASN A 4 56.10 -5.63 15.49
N LYS A 5 55.54 -6.29 14.48
CA LYS A 5 54.14 -6.14 14.07
C LYS A 5 53.28 -7.18 14.80
N SER A 6 52.54 -6.73 15.80
CA SER A 6 51.51 -7.51 16.50
C SER A 6 50.26 -7.61 15.63
N THR A 7 49.98 -8.84 15.18
CA THR A 7 48.76 -9.16 14.43
C THR A 7 47.64 -9.59 15.41
N ARG A 8 46.69 -8.73 15.63
CA ARG A 8 45.50 -8.99 16.47
C ARG A 8 44.49 -9.85 15.68
N ARG A 9 44.44 -11.16 15.98
CA ARG A 9 43.43 -12.08 15.46
C ARG A 9 42.09 -11.77 16.16
N GLN A 10 41.08 -11.42 15.36
CA GLN A 10 39.68 -11.33 15.82
C GLN A 10 39.07 -12.72 15.83
N ASN A 11 38.64 -13.20 17.00
CA ASN A 11 37.85 -14.40 17.17
C ASN A 11 36.41 -14.14 16.71
N LYS A 12 35.97 -14.85 15.65
CA LYS A 12 34.55 -14.94 15.27
C LYS A 12 33.88 -16.07 16.07
N PRO A 13 32.74 -15.88 16.70
CA PRO A 13 32.01 -16.96 17.33
C PRO A 13 31.37 -17.87 16.27
N SER A 14 31.69 -19.17 16.34
CA SER A 14 31.07 -20.20 15.51
C SER A 14 29.77 -20.66 16.15
N TYR A 15 28.66 -20.39 15.53
CA TYR A 15 27.38 -21.00 15.86
C TYR A 15 27.33 -22.43 15.29
N LYS A 16 27.42 -23.44 16.16
CA LYS A 16 27.09 -24.83 15.81
C LYS A 16 25.60 -25.05 16.08
N ALA A 17 24.82 -25.21 14.99
CA ALA A 17 23.45 -25.66 15.08
C ALA A 17 23.42 -27.15 15.45
N ASN A 18 22.87 -27.51 16.62
CA ASN A 18 22.60 -28.89 17.02
C ASN A 18 21.33 -29.37 16.32
N ILE A 19 21.48 -30.04 15.19
CA ILE A 19 20.40 -30.77 14.54
C ILE A 19 20.45 -32.21 15.03
N LYS A 20 19.49 -32.62 15.87
CA LYS A 20 19.28 -34.02 16.22
C LYS A 20 18.60 -34.75 15.06
N PRO A 21 19.05 -35.94 14.65
CA PRO A 21 18.37 -36.73 13.63
C PRO A 21 17.07 -37.32 14.19
N LEU A 22 15.97 -37.15 13.44
CA LEU A 22 14.69 -37.80 13.70
C LEU A 22 14.83 -39.30 13.41
N GLN A 23 14.59 -40.15 14.42
CA GLN A 23 14.48 -41.60 14.25
C GLN A 23 13.20 -41.92 13.45
N LYS A 24 13.37 -42.72 12.40
CA LYS A 24 12.28 -43.34 11.65
C LYS A 24 11.72 -44.50 12.45
N ASP A 25 10.53 -44.37 12.99
CA ASP A 25 9.76 -45.53 13.42
C ASP A 25 8.86 -45.99 12.25
N LEU A 26 9.27 -47.08 11.64
CA LEU A 26 8.45 -47.88 10.73
C LEU A 26 7.41 -48.62 11.56
N ASN A 27 6.15 -48.21 11.49
CA ASN A 27 5.06 -49.06 11.90
C ASN A 27 4.00 -49.12 10.82
N THR A 28 3.89 -50.30 10.22
CA THR A 28 2.89 -50.74 9.27
C THR A 28 1.52 -50.79 9.94
N GLY A 29 0.60 -50.00 9.45
CA GLY A 29 -0.81 -50.06 9.80
C GLY A 29 -1.64 -49.40 8.71
N GLU A 30 -2.20 -50.24 7.84
CA GLU A 30 -3.20 -49.79 6.86
C GLU A 30 -4.38 -49.14 7.58
N GLN A 31 -4.48 -47.83 7.50
CA GLN A 31 -5.77 -47.18 7.66
C GLN A 31 -5.90 -46.15 6.53
N LYS A 32 -6.90 -46.41 5.69
CA LYS A 32 -7.44 -45.46 4.71
C LYS A 32 -7.83 -44.18 5.44
N ASN A 33 -6.94 -43.25 5.55
CA ASN A 33 -7.26 -41.89 5.97
C ASN A 33 -7.34 -41.03 4.71
N LYS A 34 -8.59 -40.73 4.36
CA LYS A 34 -8.92 -39.74 3.33
C LYS A 34 -8.07 -38.51 3.58
N ASN A 35 -7.22 -38.20 2.64
CA ASN A 35 -6.55 -36.92 2.56
C ASN A 35 -7.62 -35.80 2.60
N GLN A 36 -7.93 -35.33 3.77
CA GLN A 36 -8.47 -34.00 3.92
C GLN A 36 -7.32 -33.06 3.55
N ILE A 37 -7.25 -32.75 2.27
CA ILE A 37 -6.62 -31.53 1.82
C ILE A 37 -7.35 -30.43 2.60
N VAL A 38 -6.72 -29.92 3.65
CA VAL A 38 -7.11 -28.66 4.24
C VAL A 38 -6.86 -27.65 3.14
N GLN A 39 -7.86 -27.47 2.28
CA GLN A 39 -7.97 -26.30 1.45
C GLN A 39 -8.12 -25.14 2.45
N THR A 40 -7.01 -24.51 2.77
CA THR A 40 -7.02 -23.15 3.27
C THR A 40 -7.59 -22.31 2.11
N ASN A 41 -8.91 -22.33 1.98
CA ASN A 41 -9.64 -21.30 1.27
C ASN A 41 -9.44 -20.01 2.07
N SER A 42 -8.26 -19.41 1.94
CA SER A 42 -8.08 -18.01 2.25
C SER A 42 -8.82 -17.23 1.17
N ARG A 43 -10.14 -17.21 1.31
CA ARG A 43 -11.01 -16.37 0.53
C ARG A 43 -10.69 -14.95 0.98
N PHE A 44 -9.88 -14.24 0.22
CA PHE A 44 -9.69 -12.82 0.46
C PHE A 44 -11.08 -12.16 0.49
N MET A 45 -11.37 -11.53 1.62
CA MET A 45 -12.60 -10.76 1.78
C MET A 45 -12.34 -9.35 1.26
N LEU A 46 -13.35 -8.69 0.71
CA LEU A 46 -13.22 -7.27 0.34
C LEU A 46 -12.84 -6.39 1.53
N THR A 47 -13.16 -6.84 2.74
CA THR A 47 -12.80 -6.17 3.99
C THR A 47 -11.34 -6.39 4.41
N ASP A 48 -10.58 -7.23 3.74
CA ASP A 48 -9.14 -7.40 4.01
C ASP A 48 -8.30 -6.24 3.46
N PHE A 49 -8.87 -5.45 2.54
CA PHE A 49 -8.23 -4.30 1.91
C PHE A 49 -8.85 -2.99 2.41
N LEU A 50 -8.08 -1.90 2.39
CA LEU A 50 -8.64 -0.58 2.69
C LEU A 50 -9.74 -0.24 1.68
N PRO A 51 -10.90 0.29 2.11
CA PRO A 51 -12.00 0.57 1.22
C PRO A 51 -11.66 1.71 0.24
N THR A 52 -12.11 1.56 -1.00
CA THR A 52 -11.95 2.53 -2.09
C THR A 52 -13.30 3.03 -2.62
N THR A 53 -14.37 2.35 -2.22
CA THR A 53 -15.74 2.64 -2.64
C THR A 53 -16.68 2.77 -1.44
N LYS A 54 -17.80 3.46 -1.63
CA LYS A 54 -18.82 3.59 -0.60
C LYS A 54 -19.39 2.24 -0.16
N LYS A 55 -19.57 1.31 -1.10
CA LYS A 55 -20.04 -0.05 -0.81
C LYS A 55 -19.08 -0.81 0.12
N GLU A 56 -17.76 -0.65 -0.06
CA GLU A 56 -16.77 -1.29 0.81
C GLU A 56 -16.73 -0.66 2.20
N VAL A 57 -17.03 0.64 2.33
CA VAL A 57 -17.22 1.32 3.61
C VAL A 57 -18.46 0.80 4.32
N GLU A 58 -19.58 0.66 3.61
CA GLU A 58 -20.84 0.10 4.13
C GLU A 58 -20.67 -1.37 4.59
N LEU A 59 -19.90 -2.19 3.86
CA LEU A 59 -19.60 -3.58 4.26
C LEU A 59 -18.81 -3.67 5.56
N ARG A 60 -18.12 -2.59 5.98
CA ARG A 60 -17.41 -2.48 7.25
C ARG A 60 -18.29 -1.88 8.36
N GLU A 61 -19.55 -1.61 8.07
CA GLU A 61 -20.50 -0.98 9.00
C GLU A 61 -20.00 0.39 9.53
N TRP A 62 -19.28 1.13 8.67
CA TRP A 62 -18.76 2.45 9.03
C TRP A 62 -19.73 3.55 8.54
N ASP A 63 -20.29 4.30 9.48
CA ASP A 63 -21.18 5.44 9.19
C ASP A 63 -20.41 6.66 8.70
N GLU A 64 -19.16 6.82 9.14
CA GLU A 64 -18.28 7.92 8.73
C GLU A 64 -16.81 7.44 8.66
N LEU A 65 -16.00 8.17 7.93
CA LEU A 65 -14.56 7.95 7.80
C LEU A 65 -13.79 8.97 8.64
N ASP A 66 -12.73 8.52 9.29
CA ASP A 66 -11.81 9.41 10.02
C ASP A 66 -10.84 10.10 9.07
N VAL A 67 -10.30 9.34 8.12
CA VAL A 67 -9.31 9.80 7.15
C VAL A 67 -9.63 9.28 5.76
N ILE A 68 -9.52 10.13 4.76
CA ILE A 68 -9.58 9.74 3.35
C ILE A 68 -8.26 10.11 2.69
N LEU A 69 -7.59 9.11 2.12
CA LEU A 69 -6.29 9.27 1.45
C LEU A 69 -6.48 9.33 -0.06
N PHE A 70 -5.93 10.35 -0.70
CA PHE A 70 -5.89 10.51 -2.15
C PHE A 70 -4.51 10.17 -2.68
N SER A 71 -4.44 9.35 -3.73
CA SER A 71 -3.19 8.91 -4.33
C SER A 71 -3.13 9.21 -5.82
N GLY A 72 -1.96 9.67 -6.28
CA GLY A 72 -1.64 9.74 -7.71
C GLY A 72 -1.45 8.35 -8.35
N ASP A 73 -1.22 7.30 -7.55
CA ASP A 73 -1.07 5.93 -8.01
C ASP A 73 -2.36 5.13 -7.85
N ALA A 74 -2.48 4.04 -8.61
CA ALA A 74 -3.45 2.99 -8.35
C ALA A 74 -3.26 2.40 -6.94
N TYR A 75 -4.33 1.90 -6.33
CA TYR A 75 -4.24 1.24 -5.04
C TYR A 75 -3.69 -0.18 -5.19
N ILE A 76 -2.56 -0.41 -4.55
CA ILE A 76 -1.95 -1.73 -4.37
C ILE A 76 -1.57 -1.83 -2.90
N ASP A 77 -2.14 -2.82 -2.20
CA ASP A 77 -1.84 -3.06 -0.78
C ASP A 77 -0.49 -3.78 -0.65
N HIS A 78 0.58 -3.02 -0.78
CA HIS A 78 1.94 -3.52 -0.76
C HIS A 78 2.88 -2.52 -0.08
N PRO A 79 3.88 -2.98 0.69
CA PRO A 79 4.81 -2.09 1.43
C PRO A 79 5.62 -1.13 0.56
N ALA A 80 5.73 -1.37 -0.75
CA ALA A 80 6.38 -0.44 -1.68
C ALA A 80 5.52 0.81 -1.99
N PHE A 81 4.23 0.82 -1.64
CA PHE A 81 3.33 1.93 -1.87
C PHE A 81 3.08 2.70 -0.57
N GLY A 82 3.66 3.89 -0.46
CA GLY A 82 3.61 4.70 0.76
C GLY A 82 2.19 4.98 1.25
N ILE A 83 1.26 5.23 0.35
CA ILE A 83 -0.14 5.47 0.71
C ILE A 83 -0.80 4.26 1.37
N SER A 84 -0.48 3.04 0.92
CA SER A 84 -0.98 1.81 1.52
C SER A 84 -0.41 1.59 2.91
N VAL A 85 0.89 1.84 3.08
CA VAL A 85 1.56 1.77 4.39
C VAL A 85 0.94 2.73 5.38
N ILE A 86 0.76 4.01 4.98
CA ILE A 86 0.14 5.03 5.83
C ILE A 86 -1.30 4.63 6.19
N GLY A 87 -2.08 4.17 5.21
CA GLY A 87 -3.45 3.72 5.44
C GLY A 87 -3.52 2.55 6.44
N ARG A 88 -2.63 1.57 6.31
CA ARG A 88 -2.54 0.43 7.24
C ARG A 88 -2.07 0.82 8.64
N VAL A 89 -1.13 1.76 8.75
CA VAL A 89 -0.70 2.28 10.07
C VAL A 89 -1.85 2.99 10.78
N LEU A 90 -2.60 3.82 10.06
CA LEU A 90 -3.77 4.52 10.62
C LEU A 90 -4.89 3.53 10.99
N GLU A 91 -5.17 2.53 10.14
CA GLU A 91 -6.15 1.47 10.43
C GLU A 91 -5.74 0.68 11.68
N ALA A 92 -4.47 0.29 11.79
CA ALA A 92 -3.94 -0.41 12.97
C ALA A 92 -4.01 0.45 14.25
N ALA A 93 -3.99 1.77 14.12
CA ALA A 93 -4.22 2.70 15.22
C ALA A 93 -5.73 2.92 15.55
N GLY A 94 -6.63 2.20 14.86
CA GLY A 94 -8.07 2.22 15.12
C GLY A 94 -8.85 3.29 14.36
N TYR A 95 -8.25 3.96 13.36
CA TYR A 95 -8.95 4.92 12.51
C TYR A 95 -9.67 4.23 11.36
N ARG A 96 -10.83 4.75 10.97
CA ARG A 96 -11.59 4.34 9.78
C ARG A 96 -11.01 5.08 8.56
N VAL A 97 -10.25 4.35 7.77
CA VAL A 97 -9.45 4.91 6.67
C VAL A 97 -9.95 4.37 5.33
N ALA A 98 -10.09 5.25 4.35
CA ALA A 98 -10.37 4.88 2.97
C ALA A 98 -9.33 5.50 2.03
N ILE A 99 -9.14 4.87 0.86
CA ILE A 99 -8.25 5.38 -0.19
C ILE A 99 -9.06 5.71 -1.45
N ILE A 100 -8.77 6.86 -2.05
CA ILE A 100 -9.24 7.23 -3.39
C ILE A 100 -8.02 7.26 -4.31
N PRO A 101 -7.77 6.17 -5.03
CA PRO A 101 -6.65 6.08 -5.97
C PRO A 101 -7.02 6.77 -7.28
N GLN A 102 -6.10 7.55 -7.82
CA GLN A 102 -6.20 8.21 -9.13
C GLN A 102 -7.59 8.77 -9.42
N PRO A 103 -8.09 9.72 -8.59
CA PRO A 103 -9.41 10.30 -8.82
C PRO A 103 -9.44 11.04 -10.16
N ASP A 104 -10.57 10.96 -10.85
CA ASP A 104 -10.79 11.80 -12.04
C ASP A 104 -10.85 13.28 -11.62
N TRP A 105 -9.82 14.01 -12.00
CA TRP A 105 -9.62 15.42 -11.67
C TRP A 105 -10.22 16.36 -12.72
N HIS A 106 -10.90 15.80 -13.72
CA HIS A 106 -11.64 16.54 -14.73
C HIS A 106 -13.13 16.60 -14.37
N GLY A 107 -13.82 17.55 -14.96
CA GLY A 107 -15.28 17.64 -14.92
C GLY A 107 -15.85 17.98 -13.54
N ASP A 108 -16.78 17.18 -13.05
CA ASP A 108 -17.62 17.46 -11.87
C ASP A 108 -17.01 17.01 -10.53
N PHE A 109 -15.78 16.50 -10.51
CA PHE A 109 -15.05 16.02 -9.34
C PHE A 109 -15.82 14.93 -8.57
N ARG A 110 -16.49 14.04 -9.28
CA ARG A 110 -17.33 13.00 -8.71
C ARG A 110 -16.58 12.06 -7.79
N ASP A 111 -15.34 11.70 -8.19
CA ASP A 111 -14.46 10.84 -7.38
C ASP A 111 -14.03 11.48 -6.07
N PHE A 112 -13.85 12.81 -6.05
CA PHE A 112 -13.50 13.54 -4.83
C PHE A 112 -14.67 13.63 -3.84
N LYS A 113 -15.90 13.43 -4.31
CA LYS A 113 -17.13 13.51 -3.51
C LYS A 113 -17.68 12.14 -3.11
N LYS A 114 -17.23 11.05 -3.74
CA LYS A 114 -17.85 9.72 -3.62
C LYS A 114 -17.85 9.13 -2.20
N LEU A 115 -16.86 9.46 -1.37
CA LEU A 115 -16.76 9.02 0.02
C LEU A 115 -17.16 10.08 1.04
N GLY A 116 -17.54 11.28 0.58
CA GLY A 116 -17.96 12.38 1.44
C GLY A 116 -16.81 13.06 2.18
N ARG A 117 -17.13 13.58 3.36
CA ARG A 117 -16.22 14.34 4.23
C ARG A 117 -15.62 13.42 5.30
N PRO A 118 -14.30 13.41 5.54
CA PRO A 118 -13.73 12.72 6.68
C PRO A 118 -13.91 13.55 7.96
N ARG A 119 -13.86 12.88 9.09
CA ARG A 119 -13.95 13.51 10.42
C ARG A 119 -12.69 14.32 10.76
N LEU A 120 -11.51 13.86 10.37
CA LEU A 120 -10.24 14.44 10.77
C LEU A 120 -9.55 15.21 9.65
N PHE A 121 -9.14 14.54 8.57
CA PHE A 121 -8.38 15.18 7.50
C PHE A 121 -8.40 14.38 6.20
N PHE A 122 -8.04 15.06 5.11
CA PHE A 122 -7.65 14.44 3.85
C PHE A 122 -6.13 14.27 3.79
N GLY A 123 -5.64 13.07 3.48
CA GLY A 123 -4.24 12.85 3.12
C GLY A 123 -4.08 12.87 1.60
N VAL A 124 -3.06 13.53 1.08
CA VAL A 124 -2.80 13.60 -0.36
C VAL A 124 -1.36 13.23 -0.64
N SER A 125 -1.16 12.25 -1.52
CA SER A 125 0.15 11.81 -2.00
C SER A 125 0.22 11.88 -3.53
N ALA A 126 1.35 12.33 -4.06
CA ALA A 126 1.61 12.33 -5.50
C ALA A 126 1.75 10.92 -6.08
N GLY A 127 2.06 9.94 -5.24
CA GLY A 127 2.37 8.56 -5.61
C GLY A 127 3.81 8.17 -5.32
N ALA A 128 4.19 6.95 -5.66
CA ALA A 128 5.52 6.38 -5.39
C ALA A 128 6.62 7.00 -6.25
N MET A 129 6.29 7.54 -7.41
CA MET A 129 7.21 8.20 -8.33
C MET A 129 6.72 9.62 -8.65
N ASP A 130 7.68 10.56 -8.81
CA ASP A 130 7.39 11.89 -9.31
C ASP A 130 6.61 11.82 -10.63
N SER A 131 5.50 12.55 -10.71
CA SER A 131 4.57 12.46 -11.83
C SER A 131 5.18 12.95 -13.14
N MET A 132 6.08 13.94 -13.11
CA MET A 132 6.78 14.42 -14.30
C MET A 132 7.76 13.37 -14.82
N VAL A 133 8.49 12.69 -13.92
CA VAL A 133 9.41 11.61 -14.27
C VAL A 133 8.63 10.39 -14.83
N ASN A 134 7.47 10.12 -14.26
CA ASN A 134 6.63 9.04 -14.73
C ASN A 134 5.95 9.34 -16.08
N LYS A 135 5.56 10.60 -16.31
CA LYS A 135 4.84 11.04 -17.51
C LYS A 135 5.75 11.29 -18.71
N TYR A 136 6.98 11.76 -18.48
CA TYR A 136 7.90 12.15 -19.54
C TYR A 136 9.17 11.30 -19.58
N THR A 137 9.71 11.12 -20.79
CA THR A 137 11.07 10.60 -20.99
C THR A 137 12.10 11.69 -20.72
N ALA A 138 13.40 11.32 -20.63
CA ALA A 138 14.50 12.29 -20.52
C ALA A 138 14.50 13.34 -21.64
N ASN A 139 14.02 12.97 -22.83
CA ASN A 139 13.89 13.87 -23.99
C ASN A 139 12.54 14.62 -24.01
N LYS A 140 11.86 14.72 -22.87
CA LYS A 140 10.56 15.41 -22.70
C LYS A 140 9.44 14.90 -23.62
N ARG A 141 9.52 13.66 -24.08
CA ARG A 141 8.42 13.01 -24.82
C ARG A 141 7.48 12.34 -23.83
N LEU A 142 6.18 12.39 -24.08
CA LEU A 142 5.19 11.65 -23.32
C LEU A 142 5.49 10.15 -23.41
N ARG A 143 5.40 9.46 -22.27
CA ARG A 143 5.43 8.00 -22.24
C ARG A 143 4.08 7.47 -22.69
N SER A 144 4.08 6.30 -23.34
CA SER A 144 2.87 5.61 -23.75
C SER A 144 2.21 4.82 -22.61
N GLU A 145 2.95 4.56 -21.54
CA GLU A 145 2.51 3.72 -20.43
C GLU A 145 2.89 4.35 -19.09
N ASP A 146 2.04 4.11 -18.08
CA ASP A 146 2.27 4.44 -16.67
C ASP A 146 2.19 3.16 -15.83
N ALA A 147 3.33 2.69 -15.32
CA ALA A 147 3.41 1.48 -14.51
C ALA A 147 2.62 1.54 -13.18
N TYR A 148 2.27 2.74 -12.72
CA TYR A 148 1.52 2.97 -11.48
C TYR A 148 0.02 3.21 -11.72
N SER A 149 -0.44 3.00 -12.94
CA SER A 149 -1.83 3.17 -13.34
C SER A 149 -2.47 1.85 -13.80
N PRO A 150 -3.78 1.67 -13.63
CA PRO A 150 -4.46 0.47 -14.07
C PRO A 150 -4.26 0.22 -15.58
N ASN A 151 -3.88 -1.00 -15.94
CA ASN A 151 -3.61 -1.41 -17.32
C ASN A 151 -2.53 -0.57 -18.02
N GLY A 152 -1.62 0.04 -17.27
CA GLY A 152 -0.56 0.86 -17.83
C GLY A 152 -1.05 2.17 -18.49
N ARG A 153 -2.28 2.61 -18.22
CA ARG A 153 -2.85 3.80 -18.85
C ARG A 153 -2.10 5.07 -18.41
N HIS A 154 -1.56 5.80 -19.36
CA HIS A 154 -1.03 7.13 -19.11
C HIS A 154 -2.17 8.18 -18.96
N ASP A 155 -1.86 9.36 -18.49
CA ASP A 155 -2.79 10.52 -18.33
C ASP A 155 -3.89 10.39 -17.26
N LEU A 156 -3.85 9.37 -16.41
CA LEU A 156 -4.82 9.26 -15.32
C LEU A 156 -4.48 10.21 -14.17
N ARG A 157 -3.21 10.54 -13.96
CA ARG A 157 -2.80 11.51 -12.93
C ARG A 157 -2.39 12.84 -13.55
N PRO A 158 -2.64 13.96 -12.87
CA PRO A 158 -2.11 15.27 -13.29
C PRO A 158 -0.59 15.31 -13.12
N GLU A 159 0.06 16.30 -13.73
CA GLU A 159 1.52 16.50 -13.59
C GLU A 159 1.95 16.81 -12.16
N TYR A 160 1.07 17.46 -11.40
CA TYR A 160 1.28 17.84 -10.00
C TYR A 160 0.11 17.38 -9.13
N PRO A 161 -0.03 16.07 -8.84
CA PRO A 161 -1.20 15.53 -8.14
C PRO A 161 -1.43 16.20 -6.79
N SER A 162 -0.38 16.43 -5.99
CA SER A 162 -0.51 17.08 -4.69
C SER A 162 -1.14 18.47 -4.79
N ILE A 163 -0.77 19.26 -5.80
CA ILE A 163 -1.33 20.60 -6.03
C ILE A 163 -2.77 20.51 -6.52
N VAL A 164 -2.99 19.72 -7.57
CA VAL A 164 -4.31 19.60 -8.21
C VAL A 164 -5.34 19.05 -7.24
N TYR A 165 -5.03 17.93 -6.58
CA TYR A 165 -5.96 17.29 -5.64
C TYR A 165 -6.24 18.18 -4.42
N SER A 166 -5.22 18.83 -3.87
CA SER A 166 -5.41 19.73 -2.72
C SER A 166 -6.27 20.94 -3.08
N ASN A 167 -6.10 21.51 -4.28
CA ASN A 167 -6.93 22.62 -4.72
C ASN A 167 -8.39 22.23 -4.89
N ILE A 168 -8.65 21.05 -5.49
CA ILE A 168 -10.00 20.52 -5.64
C ILE A 168 -10.63 20.24 -4.26
N LEU A 169 -9.89 19.59 -3.36
CA LEU A 169 -10.37 19.30 -2.00
C LEU A 169 -10.65 20.56 -1.21
N ARG A 170 -9.80 21.56 -1.32
CA ARG A 170 -10.00 22.86 -0.65
C ARG A 170 -11.21 23.62 -1.18
N GLN A 171 -11.50 23.49 -2.49
CA GLN A 171 -12.69 24.04 -3.09
C GLN A 171 -13.97 23.34 -2.61
N LEU A 172 -13.94 21.99 -2.49
CA LEU A 172 -15.09 21.20 -2.10
C LEU A 172 -15.32 21.18 -0.58
N TYR A 173 -14.24 21.20 0.20
CA TYR A 173 -14.25 21.05 1.67
C TYR A 173 -13.26 22.02 2.32
N PRO A 174 -13.58 23.35 2.31
CA PRO A 174 -12.65 24.42 2.71
C PRO A 174 -12.23 24.35 4.19
N ASP A 175 -13.03 23.72 5.02
CA ASP A 175 -12.86 23.62 6.46
C ASP A 175 -12.20 22.30 6.92
N VAL A 176 -11.91 21.37 6.00
CA VAL A 176 -11.24 20.11 6.33
C VAL A 176 -9.73 20.25 6.16
N PRO A 177 -8.92 19.88 7.18
CA PRO A 177 -7.48 19.87 7.05
C PRO A 177 -6.98 18.96 5.93
N ILE A 178 -5.91 19.35 5.25
CA ILE A 178 -5.23 18.56 4.22
C ILE A 178 -3.79 18.33 4.66
N VAL A 179 -3.38 17.06 4.70
CA VAL A 179 -2.01 16.62 4.97
C VAL A 179 -1.38 16.15 3.68
N LEU A 180 -0.20 16.67 3.34
CA LEU A 180 0.56 16.31 2.15
C LEU A 180 1.71 15.37 2.53
N GLY A 181 1.94 14.35 1.67
CA GLY A 181 3.04 13.40 1.82
C GLY A 181 3.40 12.69 0.52
#